data_06a521f74595bc6502db6daa3a132b7e
#
_entry.id   06a521f74595bc6502db6daa3a132b7e
#
_cell.length_a   1.000
_cell.length_b   1.000
_cell.length_c   1.000
_cell.angle_alpha   90.00
_cell.angle_beta   90.00
_cell.angle_gamma   90.00
#
_symmetry.space_group_name_H-M   'P 1'
#
loop_
_entity.id
_entity.type
_entity.pdbx_description
1 polymer ?
#
loop_
_entity_poly.entity_id
_entity_poly.type
_entity_poly.pdbx_seq_one_letter_code
_entity_poly.pdbx_strand_id
1 'polypeptide(L)'
;MNMQNNSIQNFLQSVCKFIPTEEKAKDIQDELRDHIYSYIEEYTKDGMSTDAATTMALKQMGDPDILSKIYKDKTSKFGRLLHIFLVIIVLSISTFSGLAYSYIDSFNNLNMFFICALLNISINLCLGIYIIDIIRTYKKERELSKLDPLFYIQSYKSSIWEEKAIKYTQIFLIIISFILLMSILSKSIHIQSSEVLSSFLFNLNLLSFFIYIIIYLSILTPKGKHTIVYSDGILTFKYFIPWNNIQGYMWSKESINGKVCYSLEFSLKKSSKISSGRAPIKVSSSQVNLINELLKNNNIDEIPCS
;
A
#
# COMPACT_ATOMS: atom_id res chain seq x y z
N MET A 1 -8.61 -37.79 10.41
CA MET A 1 -9.22 -36.54 9.91
C MET A 1 -8.38 -35.26 10.19
N ASN A 2 -7.66 -35.11 11.30
CA ASN A 2 -6.87 -33.93 11.60
C ASN A 2 -5.57 -33.76 10.78
N MET A 3 -4.83 -34.83 10.46
CA MET A 3 -3.55 -34.72 9.72
C MET A 3 -3.73 -34.27 8.26
N GLN A 4 -4.75 -34.77 7.60
CA GLN A 4 -5.07 -34.47 6.20
C GLN A 4 -5.41 -32.97 6.00
N ASN A 5 -6.27 -32.43 6.87
CA ASN A 5 -6.60 -31.00 6.83
C ASN A 5 -5.36 -30.12 7.08
N ASN A 6 -4.44 -30.54 7.94
CA ASN A 6 -3.22 -29.80 8.20
C ASN A 6 -2.28 -29.75 6.99
N SER A 7 -2.13 -30.86 6.23
CA SER A 7 -1.29 -30.92 5.04
C SER A 7 -1.81 -30.01 3.93
N ILE A 8 -3.12 -30.05 3.66
CA ILE A 8 -3.78 -29.18 2.68
C ILE A 8 -3.64 -27.70 3.12
N GLN A 9 -3.90 -27.42 4.40
CA GLN A 9 -3.82 -26.06 4.91
C GLN A 9 -2.39 -25.50 4.81
N ASN A 10 -1.37 -26.29 5.13
CA ASN A 10 0.04 -25.90 5.02
C ASN A 10 0.42 -25.62 3.56
N PHE A 11 -0.05 -26.44 2.62
CA PHE A 11 0.16 -26.22 1.20
C PHE A 11 -0.45 -24.89 0.75
N LEU A 12 -1.73 -24.64 1.08
CA LEU A 12 -2.43 -23.42 0.72
C LEU A 12 -1.77 -22.17 1.32
N GLN A 13 -1.33 -22.24 2.57
CA GLN A 13 -0.58 -21.15 3.21
C GLN A 13 0.74 -20.88 2.51
N SER A 14 1.47 -21.93 2.10
CA SER A 14 2.75 -21.80 1.39
C SER A 14 2.57 -21.16 0.03
N VAL A 15 1.52 -21.52 -0.73
CA VAL A 15 1.20 -20.90 -2.01
C VAL A 15 0.84 -19.43 -1.84
N CYS A 16 0.07 -19.10 -0.81
CA CYS A 16 -0.41 -17.73 -0.59
C CYS A 16 0.57 -16.82 0.18
N LYS A 17 1.79 -17.29 0.49
CA LYS A 17 2.76 -16.53 1.32
C LYS A 17 3.15 -15.16 0.77
N PHE A 18 3.03 -14.94 -0.54
CA PHE A 18 3.34 -13.66 -1.20
C PHE A 18 2.10 -12.87 -1.61
N ILE A 19 0.93 -13.20 -1.08
CA ILE A 19 -0.30 -12.48 -1.32
C ILE A 19 -0.56 -11.53 -0.14
N PRO A 20 -0.63 -10.21 -0.39
CA PRO A 20 -0.60 -9.22 0.69
C PRO A 20 -1.97 -8.94 1.32
N THR A 21 -3.07 -9.36 0.70
CA THR A 21 -4.43 -9.13 1.20
C THR A 21 -5.11 -10.44 1.57
N GLU A 22 -5.75 -10.48 2.73
CA GLU A 22 -6.47 -11.65 3.22
C GLU A 22 -7.60 -12.08 2.27
N GLU A 23 -8.34 -11.12 1.70
CA GLU A 23 -9.45 -11.38 0.77
C GLU A 23 -8.95 -12.14 -0.46
N LYS A 24 -7.90 -11.63 -1.13
CA LYS A 24 -7.31 -12.28 -2.32
C LYS A 24 -6.66 -13.63 -1.98
N ALA A 25 -6.02 -13.74 -0.81
CA ALA A 25 -5.45 -14.99 -0.36
C ALA A 25 -6.54 -16.04 -0.14
N LYS A 26 -7.68 -15.66 0.43
CA LYS A 26 -8.82 -16.53 0.65
C LYS A 26 -9.44 -17.00 -0.66
N ASP A 27 -9.66 -16.08 -1.62
CA ASP A 27 -10.22 -16.43 -2.93
C ASP A 27 -9.35 -17.50 -3.64
N ILE A 28 -8.01 -17.30 -3.64
CA ILE A 28 -7.07 -18.25 -4.22
C ILE A 28 -7.04 -19.57 -3.43
N GLN A 29 -7.09 -19.50 -2.08
CA GLN A 29 -7.14 -20.71 -1.26
C GLN A 29 -8.42 -21.52 -1.51
N ASP A 30 -9.55 -20.85 -1.67
CA ASP A 30 -10.83 -21.54 -1.94
C ASP A 30 -10.79 -22.19 -3.32
N GLU A 31 -10.30 -21.51 -4.37
CA GLU A 31 -10.10 -22.07 -5.71
C GLU A 31 -9.16 -23.30 -5.69
N LEU A 32 -7.98 -23.17 -5.08
CA LEU A 32 -7.02 -24.27 -5.01
C LEU A 32 -7.55 -25.45 -4.17
N ARG A 33 -8.31 -25.16 -3.13
CA ARG A 33 -8.94 -26.18 -2.29
C ARG A 33 -9.94 -27.02 -3.08
N ASP A 34 -10.75 -26.37 -3.90
CA ASP A 34 -11.71 -27.07 -4.76
C ASP A 34 -11.00 -28.00 -5.74
N HIS A 35 -9.90 -27.57 -6.34
CA HIS A 35 -9.06 -28.42 -7.20
C HIS A 35 -8.45 -29.60 -6.44
N ILE A 36 -7.91 -29.37 -5.25
CA ILE A 36 -7.32 -30.43 -4.42
C ILE A 36 -8.39 -31.50 -4.08
N TYR A 37 -9.58 -31.06 -3.66
CA TYR A 37 -10.67 -32.01 -3.33
C TYR A 37 -11.18 -32.78 -4.55
N SER A 38 -11.23 -32.15 -5.72
CA SER A 38 -11.56 -32.80 -6.97
C SER A 38 -10.59 -33.97 -7.28
N TYR A 39 -9.28 -33.73 -7.15
CA TYR A 39 -8.27 -34.77 -7.33
C TYR A 39 -8.38 -35.87 -6.25
N ILE A 40 -8.63 -35.52 -4.99
CA ILE A 40 -8.82 -36.52 -3.91
C ILE A 40 -10.01 -37.40 -4.22
N GLU A 41 -11.12 -36.83 -4.70
CA GLU A 41 -12.32 -37.59 -5.07
C GLU A 41 -12.03 -38.54 -6.23
N GLU A 42 -11.31 -38.09 -7.26
CA GLU A 42 -10.90 -38.92 -8.42
C GLU A 42 -10.04 -40.10 -7.96
N TYR A 43 -8.96 -39.87 -7.22
CA TYR A 43 -8.07 -40.93 -6.75
C TYR A 43 -8.75 -41.91 -5.75
N THR A 44 -9.72 -41.41 -4.97
CA THR A 44 -10.47 -42.26 -4.06
C THR A 44 -11.45 -43.19 -4.83
N LYS A 45 -12.04 -42.69 -5.94
CA LYS A 45 -12.84 -43.52 -6.85
C LYS A 45 -12.01 -44.61 -7.50
N ASP A 46 -10.73 -44.35 -7.76
CA ASP A 46 -9.77 -45.33 -8.30
C ASP A 46 -9.25 -46.30 -7.24
N GLY A 47 -9.82 -46.29 -6.02
CA GLY A 47 -9.55 -47.24 -4.94
C GLY A 47 -8.38 -46.89 -4.03
N MET A 48 -7.84 -45.68 -4.12
CA MET A 48 -6.82 -45.23 -3.18
C MET A 48 -7.40 -44.91 -1.80
N SER A 49 -6.61 -45.13 -0.75
CA SER A 49 -6.97 -44.61 0.57
C SER A 49 -6.97 -43.08 0.58
N THR A 50 -7.79 -42.46 1.42
CA THR A 50 -7.92 -40.99 1.49
C THR A 50 -6.59 -40.27 1.77
N ASP A 51 -5.71 -40.88 2.56
CA ASP A 51 -4.39 -40.30 2.86
C ASP A 51 -3.44 -40.39 1.64
N ALA A 52 -3.46 -41.52 0.92
CA ALA A 52 -2.69 -41.67 -0.32
C ALA A 52 -3.21 -40.72 -1.40
N ALA A 53 -4.55 -40.63 -1.57
CA ALA A 53 -5.22 -39.74 -2.50
C ALA A 53 -4.85 -38.26 -2.20
N THR A 54 -4.83 -37.85 -0.94
CA THR A 54 -4.41 -36.49 -0.55
C THR A 54 -2.96 -36.21 -0.92
N THR A 55 -2.06 -37.15 -0.64
CA THR A 55 -0.64 -37.01 -0.99
C THR A 55 -0.44 -36.88 -2.49
N MET A 56 -1.16 -37.70 -3.28
CA MET A 56 -1.11 -37.63 -4.74
C MET A 56 -1.73 -36.36 -5.28
N ALA A 57 -2.85 -35.88 -4.72
CA ALA A 57 -3.48 -34.62 -5.10
C ALA A 57 -2.53 -33.43 -4.89
N LEU A 58 -1.90 -33.34 -3.71
CA LEU A 58 -0.92 -32.27 -3.44
C LEU A 58 0.29 -32.36 -4.38
N LYS A 59 0.75 -33.56 -4.72
CA LYS A 59 1.82 -33.76 -5.70
C LYS A 59 1.40 -33.31 -7.10
N GLN A 60 0.16 -33.57 -7.50
CA GLN A 60 -0.41 -33.15 -8.78
C GLN A 60 -0.54 -31.63 -8.88
N MET A 61 -0.85 -30.96 -7.77
CA MET A 61 -0.87 -29.49 -7.71
C MET A 61 0.51 -28.86 -7.95
N GLY A 62 1.59 -29.59 -7.76
CA GLY A 62 2.97 -29.13 -7.97
C GLY A 62 3.61 -28.52 -6.73
N ASP A 63 4.78 -27.90 -6.94
CA ASP A 63 5.56 -27.28 -5.88
C ASP A 63 4.92 -25.96 -5.39
N PRO A 64 4.55 -25.85 -4.10
CA PRO A 64 3.95 -24.64 -3.55
C PRO A 64 4.86 -23.41 -3.66
N ASP A 65 6.19 -23.57 -3.67
CA ASP A 65 7.12 -22.45 -3.83
C ASP A 65 7.11 -21.88 -5.26
N ILE A 66 6.94 -22.75 -6.27
CA ILE A 66 6.78 -22.33 -7.66
C ILE A 66 5.44 -21.60 -7.84
N LEU A 67 4.36 -22.19 -7.32
CA LEU A 67 3.02 -21.59 -7.37
C LEU A 67 2.99 -20.23 -6.65
N SER A 68 3.63 -20.11 -5.50
CA SER A 68 3.70 -18.84 -4.76
C SER A 68 4.34 -17.71 -5.56
N LYS A 69 5.33 -18.01 -6.41
CA LYS A 69 5.96 -17.05 -7.32
C LYS A 69 5.04 -16.63 -8.48
N ILE A 70 4.18 -17.55 -8.94
CA ILE A 70 3.19 -17.26 -10.00
C ILE A 70 2.11 -16.32 -9.47
N TYR A 71 1.59 -16.60 -8.27
CA TYR A 71 0.56 -15.79 -7.63
C TYR A 71 1.10 -14.50 -6.96
N LYS A 72 2.42 -14.36 -6.89
CA LYS A 72 3.05 -13.16 -6.34
C LYS A 72 2.55 -11.90 -7.04
N ASP A 73 2.02 -10.96 -6.26
CA ASP A 73 1.56 -9.68 -6.78
C ASP A 73 2.75 -8.91 -7.40
N LYS A 74 2.77 -8.83 -8.71
CA LYS A 74 3.75 -8.02 -9.43
C LYS A 74 3.34 -6.56 -9.29
N THR A 75 3.89 -5.87 -8.28
CA THR A 75 3.75 -4.41 -8.23
C THR A 75 4.27 -3.83 -9.55
N SER A 76 3.36 -3.28 -10.34
CA SER A 76 3.69 -2.78 -11.68
C SER A 76 4.74 -1.67 -11.57
N LYS A 77 5.96 -1.94 -12.03
CA LYS A 77 7.02 -0.92 -12.16
C LYS A 77 6.54 0.26 -13.00
N PHE A 78 5.71 -0.04 -14.00
CA PHE A 78 5.09 0.95 -14.88
C PHE A 78 4.16 1.89 -14.10
N GLY A 79 3.31 1.39 -13.21
CA GLY A 79 2.43 2.24 -12.41
C GLY A 79 3.19 3.22 -11.52
N ARG A 80 4.34 2.80 -10.96
CA ARG A 80 5.20 3.69 -10.16
C ARG A 80 5.88 4.76 -10.99
N LEU A 81 6.41 4.41 -12.16
CA LEU A 81 7.01 5.37 -13.10
C LEU A 81 5.99 6.40 -13.59
N LEU A 82 4.79 5.95 -13.94
CA LEU A 82 3.69 6.83 -14.33
C LEU A 82 3.33 7.81 -13.19
N HIS A 83 3.31 7.32 -11.95
CA HIS A 83 3.03 8.15 -10.78
C HIS A 83 4.09 9.24 -10.57
N ILE A 84 5.38 8.89 -10.64
CA ILE A 84 6.48 9.85 -10.56
C ILE A 84 6.38 10.89 -11.68
N PHE A 85 6.09 10.45 -12.91
CA PHE A 85 5.93 11.33 -14.06
C PHE A 85 4.78 12.34 -13.86
N LEU A 86 3.62 11.87 -13.39
CA LEU A 86 2.49 12.74 -13.07
C LEU A 86 2.82 13.78 -11.99
N VAL A 87 3.55 13.37 -10.94
CA VAL A 87 3.98 14.29 -9.88
C VAL A 87 4.91 15.37 -10.43
N ILE A 88 5.84 15.01 -11.30
CA ILE A 88 6.76 15.98 -11.95
C ILE A 88 5.99 16.96 -12.82
N ILE A 89 4.99 16.51 -13.59
CA ILE A 89 4.13 17.37 -14.40
C ILE A 89 3.38 18.37 -13.52
N VAL A 90 2.75 17.89 -12.43
CA VAL A 90 1.99 18.78 -11.52
C VAL A 90 2.92 19.82 -10.89
N LEU A 91 4.13 19.42 -10.47
CA LEU A 91 5.13 20.32 -9.92
C LEU A 91 5.57 21.38 -10.94
N SER A 92 5.78 21.00 -12.20
CA SER A 92 6.17 21.90 -13.26
C SER A 92 5.06 22.91 -13.58
N ILE A 93 3.81 22.46 -13.68
CA ILE A 93 2.64 23.31 -13.92
C ILE A 93 2.44 24.29 -12.75
N SER A 94 2.52 23.80 -11.52
CA SER A 94 2.34 24.62 -10.33
C SER A 94 3.43 25.72 -10.21
N THR A 95 4.70 25.37 -10.43
CA THR A 95 5.79 26.36 -10.40
C THR A 95 5.65 27.39 -11.52
N PHE A 96 5.38 26.96 -12.75
CA PHE A 96 5.21 27.86 -13.88
C PHE A 96 4.03 28.81 -13.67
N SER A 97 2.86 28.30 -13.30
CA SER A 97 1.66 29.11 -13.09
C SER A 97 1.84 30.10 -11.94
N GLY A 98 2.53 29.69 -10.86
CA GLY A 98 2.79 30.57 -9.74
C GLY A 98 3.78 31.70 -10.05
N LEU A 99 4.86 31.40 -10.79
CA LEU A 99 5.82 32.42 -11.24
C LEU A 99 5.18 33.40 -12.24
N ALA A 100 4.43 32.88 -13.20
CA ALA A 100 3.73 33.73 -14.18
C ALA A 100 2.67 34.61 -13.52
N TYR A 101 1.90 34.06 -12.57
CA TYR A 101 0.95 34.84 -11.78
C TYR A 101 1.64 35.95 -10.98
N SER A 102 2.74 35.62 -10.30
CA SER A 102 3.53 36.59 -9.53
C SER A 102 4.03 37.77 -10.41
N TYR A 103 4.44 37.45 -11.65
CA TYR A 103 4.94 38.49 -12.56
C TYR A 103 3.82 39.43 -13.03
N ILE A 104 2.61 38.92 -13.28
CA ILE A 104 1.50 39.71 -13.83
C ILE A 104 0.78 40.51 -12.76
N ASP A 105 0.58 39.95 -11.56
CA ASP A 105 -0.32 40.48 -10.53
C ASP A 105 0.42 41.22 -9.42
N SER A 106 1.77 41.23 -9.42
CA SER A 106 2.58 41.88 -8.41
C SER A 106 2.30 43.40 -8.23
N PHE A 107 1.69 44.04 -9.24
CA PHE A 107 1.35 45.44 -9.23
C PHE A 107 -0.13 45.75 -8.91
N ASN A 108 -1.04 44.80 -9.01
CA ASN A 108 -2.48 45.06 -8.98
C ASN A 108 -3.19 44.58 -7.71
N ASN A 109 -2.75 43.49 -7.04
CA ASN A 109 -3.46 42.94 -5.89
C ASN A 109 -2.53 42.17 -4.93
N LEU A 110 -1.90 42.88 -4.00
CA LEU A 110 -0.90 42.33 -3.06
C LEU A 110 -1.43 41.15 -2.25
N ASN A 111 -2.70 41.18 -1.84
CA ASN A 111 -3.31 40.09 -1.06
C ASN A 111 -3.45 38.78 -1.85
N MET A 112 -3.89 38.86 -3.11
CA MET A 112 -4.00 37.70 -3.98
C MET A 112 -2.64 37.14 -4.36
N PHE A 113 -1.64 38.00 -4.56
CA PHE A 113 -0.25 37.59 -4.73
C PHE A 113 0.24 36.72 -3.58
N PHE A 114 0.06 37.16 -2.33
CA PHE A 114 0.50 36.40 -1.16
C PHE A 114 -0.23 35.04 -1.03
N ILE A 115 -1.54 34.98 -1.30
CA ILE A 115 -2.31 33.73 -1.25
C ILE A 115 -1.78 32.73 -2.29
N CYS A 116 -1.58 33.16 -3.52
CA CYS A 116 -1.06 32.30 -4.59
C CYS A 116 0.39 31.86 -4.33
N ALA A 117 1.23 32.76 -3.81
CA ALA A 117 2.60 32.43 -3.45
C ALA A 117 2.65 31.37 -2.32
N LEU A 118 1.85 31.54 -1.26
CA LEU A 118 1.75 30.59 -0.16
C LEU A 118 1.23 29.21 -0.64
N LEU A 119 0.19 29.19 -1.47
CA LEU A 119 -0.33 27.95 -2.06
C LEU A 119 0.75 27.25 -2.88
N ASN A 120 1.46 27.98 -3.71
CA ASN A 120 2.52 27.44 -4.56
C ASN A 120 3.69 26.87 -3.76
N ILE A 121 4.15 27.60 -2.75
CA ILE A 121 5.20 27.15 -1.82
C ILE A 121 4.75 25.88 -1.11
N SER A 122 3.52 25.84 -0.60
CA SER A 122 2.96 24.68 0.11
C SER A 122 2.90 23.45 -0.78
N ILE A 123 2.38 23.58 -2.01
CA ILE A 123 2.30 22.49 -2.98
C ILE A 123 3.69 21.96 -3.32
N ASN A 124 4.63 22.85 -3.64
CA ASN A 124 5.98 22.46 -4.03
C ASN A 124 6.75 21.81 -2.88
N LEU A 125 6.58 22.28 -1.65
CA LEU A 125 7.17 21.67 -0.46
C LEU A 125 6.62 20.26 -0.22
N CYS A 126 5.31 20.10 -0.27
CA CYS A 126 4.67 18.79 -0.08
C CYS A 126 5.05 17.79 -1.18
N LEU A 127 5.08 18.23 -2.44
CA LEU A 127 5.53 17.41 -3.57
C LEU A 127 7.01 17.05 -3.47
N GLY A 128 7.86 17.99 -3.03
CA GLY A 128 9.28 17.74 -2.80
C GLY A 128 9.52 16.68 -1.72
N ILE A 129 8.84 16.78 -0.58
CA ILE A 129 8.90 15.77 0.48
C ILE A 129 8.43 14.41 -0.06
N TYR A 130 7.36 14.38 -0.84
CA TYR A 130 6.83 13.16 -1.44
C TYR A 130 7.83 12.49 -2.40
N ILE A 131 8.49 13.26 -3.27
CA ILE A 131 9.53 12.74 -4.18
C ILE A 131 10.69 12.13 -3.38
N ILE A 132 11.14 12.82 -2.32
CA ILE A 132 12.20 12.32 -1.45
C ILE A 132 11.79 10.98 -0.81
N ASP A 133 10.56 10.86 -0.34
CA ASP A 133 10.04 9.62 0.25
C ASP A 133 9.97 8.48 -0.77
N ILE A 134 9.57 8.76 -2.02
CA ILE A 134 9.58 7.76 -3.11
C ILE A 134 11.01 7.29 -3.39
N ILE A 135 11.94 8.22 -3.54
CA ILE A 135 13.35 7.90 -3.84
C ILE A 135 13.95 7.04 -2.72
N ARG A 136 13.70 7.42 -1.46
CA ARG A 136 14.15 6.65 -0.29
C ARG A 136 13.58 5.25 -0.26
N THR A 137 12.28 5.12 -0.51
CA THR A 137 11.59 3.83 -0.56
C THR A 137 12.14 2.97 -1.68
N TYR A 138 12.32 3.54 -2.89
CA TYR A 138 12.88 2.83 -4.03
C TYR A 138 14.31 2.36 -3.80
N LYS A 139 15.19 3.21 -3.24
CA LYS A 139 16.56 2.84 -2.90
C LYS A 139 16.58 1.66 -1.92
N LYS A 140 15.71 1.72 -0.92
CA LYS A 140 15.61 0.68 0.11
C LYS A 140 15.03 -0.63 -0.44
N GLU A 141 13.98 -0.58 -1.27
CA GLU A 141 13.46 -1.75 -1.97
C GLU A 141 14.54 -2.41 -2.86
N ARG A 142 15.38 -1.60 -3.53
CA ARG A 142 16.48 -2.11 -4.35
C ARG A 142 17.58 -2.78 -3.52
N GLU A 143 17.90 -2.24 -2.36
CA GLU A 143 18.83 -2.86 -1.40
C GLU A 143 18.27 -4.19 -0.88
N LEU A 144 17.00 -4.21 -0.51
CA LEU A 144 16.31 -5.38 0.01
C LEU A 144 15.91 -6.40 -1.07
N SER A 145 15.84 -6.00 -2.36
CA SER A 145 15.53 -6.93 -3.45
C SER A 145 16.64 -7.98 -3.68
N LYS A 146 17.79 -7.82 -3.04
CA LYS A 146 18.87 -8.82 -2.98
C LYS A 146 18.61 -9.89 -1.92
N LEU A 147 17.67 -9.64 -0.99
CA LEU A 147 17.24 -10.59 0.01
C LEU A 147 15.94 -11.22 -0.45
N ASP A 148 15.85 -12.54 -0.34
CA ASP A 148 14.59 -13.22 -0.63
C ASP A 148 13.58 -12.96 0.49
N PRO A 149 12.38 -12.47 0.20
CA PRO A 149 11.34 -12.30 1.20
C PRO A 149 10.88 -13.66 1.69
N LEU A 150 10.68 -13.81 2.99
CA LEU A 150 10.12 -15.02 3.56
C LEU A 150 8.62 -15.13 3.24
N PHE A 151 7.87 -14.08 3.58
CA PHE A 151 6.44 -13.97 3.26
C PHE A 151 5.95 -12.52 3.39
N TYR A 152 4.75 -12.27 2.89
CA TYR A 152 4.04 -10.99 3.06
C TYR A 152 3.05 -11.10 4.22
N ILE A 153 3.02 -10.09 5.08
CA ILE A 153 1.97 -10.01 6.09
C ILE A 153 0.67 -9.63 5.38
N GLN A 154 -0.31 -10.53 5.47
CA GLN A 154 -1.64 -10.31 4.94
C GLN A 154 -2.39 -9.34 5.85
N SER A 155 -2.63 -8.14 5.34
CA SER A 155 -3.43 -7.17 6.05
C SER A 155 -4.92 -7.45 5.82
N TYR A 156 -5.70 -7.36 6.89
CA TYR A 156 -7.14 -7.32 6.74
C TYR A 156 -7.60 -5.95 6.23
N LYS A 157 -8.72 -5.94 5.54
CA LYS A 157 -9.29 -4.73 4.94
C LYS A 157 -9.60 -3.70 6.04
N SER A 158 -9.07 -2.48 5.91
CA SER A 158 -9.51 -1.35 6.72
C SER A 158 -11.03 -1.18 6.59
N SER A 159 -11.65 -0.45 7.51
CA SER A 159 -13.11 -0.32 7.51
C SER A 159 -13.61 0.05 6.11
N ILE A 160 -14.64 -0.65 5.63
CA ILE A 160 -15.28 -0.41 4.32
C ILE A 160 -15.65 1.06 4.15
N TRP A 161 -15.95 1.75 5.26
CA TRP A 161 -16.29 3.16 5.31
C TRP A 161 -15.12 4.08 4.97
N GLU A 162 -13.91 3.80 5.48
CA GLU A 162 -12.71 4.60 5.16
C GLU A 162 -12.36 4.52 3.67
N GLU A 163 -12.40 3.30 3.11
CA GLU A 163 -12.12 3.09 1.69
C GLU A 163 -13.17 3.76 0.79
N LYS A 164 -14.45 3.67 1.17
CA LYS A 164 -15.53 4.36 0.46
C LYS A 164 -15.40 5.88 0.59
N ALA A 165 -15.13 6.41 1.79
CA ALA A 165 -14.95 7.84 2.00
C ALA A 165 -13.81 8.40 1.14
N ILE A 166 -12.65 7.72 1.09
CA ILE A 166 -11.54 8.12 0.22
C ILE A 166 -11.96 8.10 -1.25
N LYS A 167 -12.66 7.06 -1.72
CA LYS A 167 -13.15 6.97 -3.12
C LYS A 167 -14.12 8.10 -3.45
N TYR A 168 -15.11 8.36 -2.59
CA TYR A 168 -16.05 9.46 -2.82
C TYR A 168 -15.36 10.82 -2.82
N THR A 169 -14.41 11.04 -1.92
CA THR A 169 -13.60 12.28 -1.93
C THR A 169 -12.80 12.42 -3.22
N GLN A 170 -12.19 11.33 -3.72
CA GLN A 170 -11.48 11.34 -4.99
C GLN A 170 -12.40 11.67 -6.16
N ILE A 171 -13.58 11.04 -6.24
CA ILE A 171 -14.59 11.32 -7.29
C ILE A 171 -15.01 12.78 -7.25
N PHE A 172 -15.30 13.31 -6.07
CA PHE A 172 -15.68 14.72 -5.89
C PHE A 172 -14.57 15.68 -6.37
N LEU A 173 -13.31 15.41 -6.02
CA LEU A 173 -12.16 16.21 -6.47
C LEU A 173 -11.93 16.11 -7.98
N ILE A 174 -12.17 14.95 -8.59
CA ILE A 174 -12.10 14.78 -10.05
C ILE A 174 -13.17 15.64 -10.74
N ILE A 175 -14.39 15.67 -10.22
CA ILE A 175 -15.47 16.51 -10.76
C ILE A 175 -15.09 17.99 -10.69
N ILE A 176 -14.60 18.46 -9.54
CA ILE A 176 -14.14 19.86 -9.38
C ILE A 176 -12.99 20.15 -10.35
N SER A 177 -12.01 19.26 -10.46
CA SER A 177 -10.89 19.41 -11.38
C SER A 177 -11.34 19.51 -12.83
N PHE A 178 -12.37 18.75 -13.21
CA PHE A 178 -12.96 18.83 -14.55
C PHE A 178 -13.67 20.16 -14.80
N ILE A 179 -14.44 20.69 -13.83
CA ILE A 179 -15.08 22.01 -13.92
C ILE A 179 -14.03 23.12 -14.06
N LEU A 180 -12.94 23.05 -13.29
CA LEU A 180 -11.84 24.01 -13.39
C LEU A 180 -11.16 23.92 -14.77
N LEU A 181 -10.93 22.71 -15.28
CA LEU A 181 -10.36 22.49 -16.61
C LEU A 181 -11.23 23.13 -17.71
N MET A 182 -12.54 22.96 -17.65
CA MET A 182 -13.48 23.58 -18.59
C MET A 182 -13.44 25.10 -18.49
N SER A 183 -13.34 25.67 -17.26
CA SER A 183 -13.16 27.11 -17.06
C SER A 183 -11.83 27.63 -17.64
N ILE A 184 -10.74 26.87 -17.48
CA ILE A 184 -9.42 27.20 -18.07
C ILE A 184 -9.51 27.21 -19.60
N LEU A 185 -10.11 26.18 -20.20
CA LEU A 185 -10.27 26.08 -21.68
C LEU A 185 -11.12 27.22 -22.24
N SER A 186 -12.22 27.55 -21.56
CA SER A 186 -13.06 28.70 -21.98
C SER A 186 -12.30 30.02 -21.94
N LYS A 187 -11.50 30.26 -20.92
CA LYS A 187 -10.71 31.51 -20.78
C LYS A 187 -9.50 31.53 -21.71
N SER A 188 -8.93 30.39 -22.09
CA SER A 188 -7.78 30.32 -23.00
C SER A 188 -8.09 30.84 -24.39
N ILE A 189 -9.36 30.78 -24.82
CA ILE A 189 -9.82 31.25 -26.13
C ILE A 189 -9.89 32.80 -26.18
N HIS A 190 -10.02 33.46 -25.02
CA HIS A 190 -10.29 34.91 -24.92
C HIS A 190 -9.21 35.66 -24.13
N ILE A 191 -7.96 35.21 -24.16
CA ILE A 191 -6.84 35.89 -23.44
C ILE A 191 -6.47 37.17 -24.20
N GLN A 192 -7.20 38.25 -23.94
CA GLN A 192 -6.90 39.57 -24.51
C GLN A 192 -6.56 40.64 -23.46
N SER A 193 -6.80 40.36 -22.16
CA SER A 193 -6.49 41.29 -21.10
C SER A 193 -5.65 40.61 -19.98
N SER A 194 -4.91 41.44 -19.24
CA SER A 194 -4.11 40.97 -18.09
C SER A 194 -4.96 40.33 -16.98
N GLU A 195 -6.20 40.79 -16.81
CA GLU A 195 -7.14 40.24 -15.83
C GLU A 195 -7.59 38.81 -16.17
N VAL A 196 -7.86 38.56 -17.45
CA VAL A 196 -8.23 37.22 -17.95
C VAL A 196 -7.04 36.28 -17.80
N LEU A 197 -5.83 36.74 -18.10
CA LEU A 197 -4.62 35.95 -17.95
C LEU A 197 -4.33 35.63 -16.47
N SER A 198 -4.48 36.59 -15.57
CA SER A 198 -4.35 36.39 -14.12
C SER A 198 -5.34 35.34 -13.61
N SER A 199 -6.62 35.48 -13.98
CA SER A 199 -7.66 34.50 -13.62
C SER A 199 -7.40 33.11 -14.19
N PHE A 200 -6.84 33.00 -15.41
CA PHE A 200 -6.43 31.74 -16.03
C PHE A 200 -5.33 31.06 -15.21
N LEU A 201 -4.27 31.79 -14.86
CA LEU A 201 -3.14 31.27 -14.08
C LEU A 201 -3.56 30.86 -12.66
N PHE A 202 -4.45 31.62 -12.03
CA PHE A 202 -5.03 31.26 -10.73
C PHE A 202 -5.78 29.92 -10.80
N ASN A 203 -6.65 29.74 -11.79
CA ASN A 203 -7.39 28.49 -11.98
C ASN A 203 -6.45 27.32 -12.27
N LEU A 204 -5.37 27.55 -13.04
CA LEU A 204 -4.37 26.52 -13.32
C LEU A 204 -3.63 26.06 -12.05
N ASN A 205 -3.31 27.01 -11.16
CA ASN A 205 -2.69 26.73 -9.89
C ASN A 205 -3.63 25.94 -8.96
N LEU A 206 -4.90 26.33 -8.91
CA LEU A 206 -5.93 25.65 -8.14
C LEU A 206 -6.18 24.22 -8.68
N LEU A 207 -6.18 24.03 -10.00
CA LEU A 207 -6.26 22.70 -10.61
C LEU A 207 -5.09 21.82 -10.20
N SER A 208 -3.87 22.35 -10.21
CA SER A 208 -2.66 21.64 -9.76
C SER A 208 -2.78 21.18 -8.31
N PHE A 209 -3.36 22.00 -7.43
CA PHE A 209 -3.60 21.68 -6.03
C PHE A 209 -4.59 20.51 -5.88
N PHE A 210 -5.71 20.50 -6.61
CA PHE A 210 -6.66 19.40 -6.54
C PHE A 210 -6.08 18.10 -7.09
N ILE A 211 -5.33 18.14 -8.19
CA ILE A 211 -4.62 16.96 -8.72
C ILE A 211 -3.63 16.43 -7.69
N TYR A 212 -2.90 17.30 -6.99
CA TYR A 212 -2.03 16.89 -5.89
C TYR A 212 -2.79 16.15 -4.79
N ILE A 213 -3.94 16.67 -4.34
CA ILE A 213 -4.74 16.00 -3.31
C ILE A 213 -5.22 14.62 -3.80
N ILE A 214 -5.65 14.49 -5.06
CA ILE A 214 -6.06 13.21 -5.66
C ILE A 214 -4.90 12.20 -5.63
N ILE A 215 -3.70 12.64 -6.02
CA ILE A 215 -2.48 11.82 -5.97
C ILE A 215 -2.19 11.40 -4.53
N TYR A 216 -2.23 12.32 -3.58
CA TYR A 216 -2.00 12.06 -2.17
C TYR A 216 -3.00 11.06 -1.60
N LEU A 217 -4.30 11.22 -1.88
CA LEU A 217 -5.34 10.29 -1.46
C LEU A 217 -5.17 8.89 -2.07
N SER A 218 -4.70 8.79 -3.33
CA SER A 218 -4.43 7.49 -3.95
C SER A 218 -3.28 6.74 -3.29
N ILE A 219 -2.35 7.46 -2.65
CA ILE A 219 -1.27 6.87 -1.85
C ILE A 219 -1.75 6.39 -0.49
N LEU A 220 -2.73 7.11 0.09
CA LEU A 220 -3.32 6.72 1.38
C LEU A 220 -4.16 5.44 1.26
N THR A 221 -4.62 5.09 0.05
CA THR A 221 -5.31 3.82 -0.15
C THR A 221 -4.37 2.63 0.12
N PRO A 222 -4.86 1.58 0.80
CA PRO A 222 -4.01 0.45 1.22
C PRO A 222 -3.49 -0.40 0.06
N LYS A 223 -3.91 -0.15 -1.18
CA LYS A 223 -3.44 -0.86 -2.38
C LYS A 223 -1.94 -0.63 -2.58
N GLY A 224 -1.13 -1.61 -2.19
CA GLY A 224 0.32 -1.61 -2.38
C GLY A 224 1.16 -1.35 -1.12
N LYS A 225 0.56 -1.17 0.04
CA LYS A 225 1.27 -1.04 1.33
C LYS A 225 1.45 -2.43 1.95
N HIS A 226 2.44 -3.17 1.44
CA HIS A 226 2.70 -4.50 1.97
C HIS A 226 3.77 -4.44 3.04
N THR A 227 3.51 -5.12 4.15
CA THR A 227 4.55 -5.44 5.12
C THR A 227 5.20 -6.74 4.69
N ILE A 228 6.50 -6.72 4.47
CA ILE A 228 7.27 -7.84 3.96
C ILE A 228 8.22 -8.31 5.07
N VAL A 229 8.22 -9.60 5.31
CA VAL A 229 9.11 -10.24 6.28
C VAL A 229 10.32 -10.79 5.56
N TYR A 230 11.50 -10.49 6.08
CA TYR A 230 12.80 -10.99 5.61
C TYR A 230 13.51 -11.75 6.75
N SER A 231 14.57 -12.48 6.41
CA SER A 231 15.45 -13.13 7.40
C SER A 231 15.97 -12.15 8.46
N ASP A 232 16.28 -10.92 8.06
CA ASP A 232 16.99 -9.94 8.86
C ASP A 232 16.07 -8.91 9.53
N GLY A 233 14.77 -8.90 9.21
CA GLY A 233 13.82 -7.93 9.75
C GLY A 233 12.51 -7.82 8.98
N ILE A 234 11.75 -6.79 9.30
CA ILE A 234 10.45 -6.48 8.68
C ILE A 234 10.53 -5.16 7.91
N LEU A 235 10.12 -5.18 6.66
CA LEU A 235 9.88 -3.99 5.85
C LEU A 235 8.42 -3.57 6.00
N THR A 236 8.18 -2.48 6.71
CA THR A 236 6.88 -1.79 6.71
C THR A 236 6.84 -0.79 5.55
N PHE A 237 5.70 -0.20 5.29
CA PHE A 237 5.51 0.78 4.20
C PHE A 237 6.61 1.86 4.09
N LYS A 238 7.18 2.29 5.22
CA LYS A 238 8.18 3.37 5.25
C LYS A 238 9.55 2.95 5.77
N TYR A 239 9.63 1.88 6.56
CA TYR A 239 10.84 1.57 7.32
C TYR A 239 11.13 0.09 7.32
N PHE A 240 12.41 -0.24 7.15
CA PHE A 240 12.94 -1.55 7.48
C PHE A 240 13.31 -1.57 8.97
N ILE A 241 12.82 -2.56 9.69
CA ILE A 241 13.07 -2.77 11.10
C ILE A 241 13.87 -4.05 11.24
N PRO A 242 15.18 -3.98 11.48
CA PRO A 242 15.98 -5.17 11.79
C PRO A 242 15.50 -5.82 13.09
N TRP A 243 15.56 -7.15 13.17
CA TRP A 243 15.16 -7.88 14.37
C TRP A 243 15.90 -7.41 15.63
N ASN A 244 17.20 -7.14 15.53
CA ASN A 244 18.02 -6.66 16.63
C ASN A 244 17.63 -5.29 17.19
N ASN A 245 16.84 -4.50 16.48
CA ASN A 245 16.32 -3.20 16.92
C ASN A 245 14.97 -3.31 17.64
N ILE A 246 14.35 -4.47 17.63
CA ILE A 246 13.09 -4.73 18.32
C ILE A 246 13.43 -5.16 19.75
N GLN A 247 12.78 -4.52 20.72
CA GLN A 247 12.89 -4.87 22.13
C GLN A 247 11.83 -5.88 22.54
N GLY A 248 10.65 -5.79 21.94
CA GLY A 248 9.53 -6.67 22.17
C GLY A 248 8.34 -6.28 21.32
N TYR A 249 7.26 -7.02 21.41
CA TYR A 249 6.05 -6.78 20.66
C TYR A 249 4.80 -6.90 21.53
N MET A 250 3.71 -6.32 21.04
CA MET A 250 2.38 -6.43 21.66
C MET A 250 1.35 -6.78 20.58
N TRP A 251 0.42 -7.65 20.96
CA TRP A 251 -0.77 -7.90 20.17
C TRP A 251 -1.95 -7.10 20.71
N SER A 252 -2.62 -6.37 19.84
CA SER A 252 -3.95 -5.85 20.13
C SER A 252 -4.99 -6.59 19.29
N LYS A 253 -6.15 -6.84 19.89
CA LYS A 253 -7.23 -7.59 19.28
C LYS A 253 -8.43 -6.64 19.12
N GLU A 254 -8.85 -6.45 17.88
CA GLU A 254 -9.99 -5.62 17.53
C GLU A 254 -11.07 -6.46 16.87
N SER A 255 -12.33 -6.12 17.10
CA SER A 255 -13.44 -6.71 16.35
C SER A 255 -13.93 -5.73 15.31
N ILE A 256 -13.71 -6.03 14.03
CA ILE A 256 -14.16 -5.21 12.90
C ILE A 256 -15.21 -6.00 12.11
N ASN A 257 -16.43 -5.49 12.04
CA ASN A 257 -17.54 -6.14 11.32
C ASN A 257 -17.78 -7.61 11.75
N GLY A 258 -17.65 -7.91 13.03
CA GLY A 258 -17.84 -9.26 13.58
C GLY A 258 -16.67 -10.22 13.33
N LYS A 259 -15.59 -9.77 12.68
CA LYS A 259 -14.35 -10.52 12.51
C LYS A 259 -13.32 -10.07 13.52
N VAL A 260 -12.60 -11.04 14.09
CA VAL A 260 -11.47 -10.78 14.97
C VAL A 260 -10.26 -10.43 14.11
N CYS A 261 -9.75 -9.23 14.32
CA CYS A 261 -8.57 -8.70 13.66
C CYS A 261 -7.45 -8.51 14.67
N TYR A 262 -6.23 -8.75 14.25
CA TYR A 262 -5.05 -8.60 15.08
C TYR A 262 -4.19 -7.44 14.57
N SER A 263 -3.64 -6.68 15.50
CA SER A 263 -2.66 -5.64 15.20
C SER A 263 -1.39 -5.91 15.99
N LEU A 264 -0.26 -5.88 15.31
CA LEU A 264 1.06 -6.11 15.86
C LEU A 264 1.78 -4.77 16.04
N GLU A 265 2.20 -4.47 17.24
CA GLU A 265 2.98 -3.28 17.56
C GLU A 265 4.36 -3.68 18.08
N PHE A 266 5.40 -2.96 17.62
CA PHE A 266 6.77 -3.20 18.04
C PHE A 266 7.25 -2.11 18.99
N SER A 267 7.80 -2.53 20.13
CA SER A 267 8.63 -1.68 20.97
C SER A 267 10.07 -1.72 20.46
N LEU A 268 10.65 -0.57 20.23
CA LEU A 268 11.99 -0.44 19.66
C LEU A 268 12.99 0.01 20.72
N LYS A 269 14.23 -0.44 20.59
CA LYS A 269 15.34 0.02 21.42
C LYS A 269 15.56 1.52 21.26
N LYS A 270 15.83 2.24 22.35
CA LYS A 270 16.03 3.71 22.36
C LYS A 270 17.13 4.22 21.41
N SER A 271 18.06 3.37 21.02
CA SER A 271 19.14 3.68 20.06
C SER A 271 18.65 3.71 18.58
N SER A 272 17.42 3.27 18.30
CA SER A 272 16.92 3.29 16.94
C SER A 272 16.55 4.72 16.55
N LYS A 273 17.10 5.22 15.43
CA LYS A 273 16.73 6.53 14.83
C LYS A 273 15.26 6.60 14.39
N ILE A 274 14.48 5.60 14.71
CA ILE A 274 13.12 5.40 14.26
C ILE A 274 12.22 5.70 15.46
N SER A 275 11.43 6.79 15.40
CA SER A 275 10.56 7.22 16.50
C SER A 275 9.52 6.18 16.89
N SER A 276 9.21 6.12 18.18
CA SER A 276 8.31 5.16 18.84
C SER A 276 6.80 5.28 18.51
N GLY A 277 6.42 6.17 17.60
CA GLY A 277 5.02 6.38 17.23
C GLY A 277 4.65 5.68 15.92
N ARG A 278 4.54 4.35 15.90
CA ARG A 278 4.24 3.61 14.68
C ARG A 278 2.82 3.12 14.64
N ALA A 279 2.23 3.22 13.45
CA ALA A 279 0.96 2.60 13.19
C ALA A 279 1.08 1.07 13.35
N PRO A 280 0.15 0.44 14.06
CA PRO A 280 0.12 -1.00 14.24
C PRO A 280 0.06 -1.71 12.88
N ILE A 281 0.76 -2.84 12.76
CA ILE A 281 0.72 -3.69 11.58
C ILE A 281 -0.52 -4.57 11.68
N LYS A 282 -1.44 -4.39 10.77
CA LYS A 282 -2.65 -5.22 10.69
C LYS A 282 -2.30 -6.59 10.16
N VAL A 283 -2.69 -7.62 10.88
CA VAL A 283 -2.33 -9.02 10.60
C VAL A 283 -3.59 -9.88 10.49
N SER A 284 -3.66 -10.74 9.48
CA SER A 284 -4.70 -11.76 9.37
C SER A 284 -4.58 -12.78 10.50
N SER A 285 -5.73 -13.23 11.02
CA SER A 285 -5.78 -14.27 12.07
C SER A 285 -5.05 -15.56 11.68
N SER A 286 -5.01 -15.89 10.39
CA SER A 286 -4.33 -17.06 9.85
C SER A 286 -2.81 -17.01 9.98
N GLN A 287 -2.22 -15.82 10.10
CA GLN A 287 -0.76 -15.62 10.15
C GLN A 287 -0.22 -15.35 11.56
N VAL A 288 -1.08 -15.20 12.57
CA VAL A 288 -0.66 -14.87 13.94
C VAL A 288 0.34 -15.91 14.49
N ASN A 289 0.04 -17.19 14.33
CA ASN A 289 0.92 -18.27 14.81
C ASN A 289 2.28 -18.26 14.09
N LEU A 290 2.27 -18.08 12.77
CA LEU A 290 3.49 -18.01 11.96
C LEU A 290 4.39 -16.84 12.39
N ILE A 291 3.79 -15.70 12.67
CA ILE A 291 4.53 -14.51 13.13
C ILE A 291 5.05 -14.72 14.55
N ASN A 292 4.27 -15.32 15.45
CA ASN A 292 4.71 -15.64 16.80
C ASN A 292 5.92 -16.57 16.82
N GLU A 293 5.90 -17.64 16.02
CA GLU A 293 7.04 -18.55 15.86
C GLU A 293 8.28 -17.81 15.36
N LEU A 294 8.11 -16.93 14.37
CA LEU A 294 9.21 -16.14 13.81
C LEU A 294 9.79 -15.17 14.83
N LEU A 295 8.95 -14.47 15.61
CA LEU A 295 9.41 -13.56 16.67
C LEU A 295 10.15 -14.30 17.77
N LYS A 296 9.63 -15.46 18.18
CA LYS A 296 10.28 -16.34 19.16
C LYS A 296 11.64 -16.85 18.68
N ASN A 297 11.74 -17.24 17.40
CA ASN A 297 13.01 -17.70 16.80
C ASN A 297 14.06 -16.58 16.75
N ASN A 298 13.63 -15.31 16.75
CA ASN A 298 14.50 -14.14 16.83
C ASN A 298 14.70 -13.61 18.26
N ASN A 299 14.31 -14.36 19.29
CA ASN A 299 14.41 -13.99 20.71
C ASN A 299 13.72 -12.65 21.04
N ILE A 300 12.55 -12.42 20.46
CA ILE A 300 11.73 -11.25 20.71
C ILE A 300 10.53 -11.67 21.54
N ASP A 301 10.42 -11.13 22.74
CA ASP A 301 9.38 -11.51 23.70
C ASP A 301 8.14 -10.62 23.58
N GLU A 302 7.00 -11.19 23.92
CA GLU A 302 5.75 -10.45 24.03
C GLU A 302 5.76 -9.59 25.30
N ILE A 303 5.45 -8.31 25.15
CA ILE A 303 5.34 -7.37 26.27
C ILE A 303 3.88 -7.39 26.73
N PRO A 304 3.61 -7.62 28.01
CA PRO A 304 2.24 -7.60 28.53
C PRO A 304 1.62 -6.20 28.31
N CYS A 305 0.37 -6.16 27.89
CA CYS A 305 -0.42 -4.92 27.84
C CYS A 305 -0.51 -4.34 29.25
N SER A 306 0.02 -3.13 29.44
CA SER A 306 -0.10 -2.37 30.68
C SER A 306 -1.46 -1.74 30.84
#